data_e7302ec554a5e727520a6f562e6dd188
#
_entry.id   e7302ec554a5e727520a6f562e6dd188
#
_cell.length_a   1.000
_cell.length_b   1.000
_cell.length_c   1.000
_cell.angle_alpha   90.00
_cell.angle_beta   90.00
_cell.angle_gamma   90.00
#
_symmetry.space_group_name_H-M   'P 1'
#
loop_
_entity.id
_entity.type
_entity.pdbx_description
1 polymer ?
#
loop_
_entity_poly.entity_id
_entity_poly.type
_entity_poly.pdbx_seq_one_letter_code
_entity_poly.pdbx_strand_id
1 'polypeptide(L)'
;SRGIDVSGGFPFGACESGGWWRCEPGYIDATSSDPLAVFEITRPANIATGEVDGFELVLQHLFGDTGYGIQLNATFVEGGDVDIDRNAIGRQFILPGLGDSSNASVFYEDEKITARIALNTRGETVAGFGNYDQPLYVMERNQIDASFAYRLNEQASVFVEGQNLNDEDTRLYARYP
;
A
#
# COMPACT_ATOMS: atom_id res chain seq x y z
N SER A 1 -25.99 1.88 -7.11
CA SER A 1 -26.78 0.74 -6.59
C SER A 1 -27.69 0.23 -7.71
N ARG A 2 -27.49 -1.01 -8.13
CA ARG A 2 -28.47 -1.68 -9.00
C ARG A 2 -29.28 -2.61 -8.13
N GLY A 3 -30.55 -2.30 -7.94
CA GLY A 3 -31.50 -3.22 -7.37
C GLY A 3 -31.56 -4.47 -8.26
N ILE A 4 -31.49 -5.63 -7.64
CA ILE A 4 -31.78 -6.87 -8.34
C ILE A 4 -33.25 -7.11 -8.17
N ASP A 5 -33.95 -7.18 -9.31
CA ASP A 5 -35.29 -7.69 -9.36
C ASP A 5 -35.23 -9.19 -9.12
N VAL A 6 -35.68 -9.62 -7.95
CA VAL A 6 -35.78 -11.04 -7.58
C VAL A 6 -37.10 -11.67 -7.99
N SER A 7 -37.94 -10.95 -8.77
CA SER A 7 -39.18 -11.49 -9.36
C SER A 7 -38.95 -12.70 -10.27
N GLY A 8 -37.71 -12.99 -10.66
CA GLY A 8 -37.29 -14.14 -11.45
C GLY A 8 -36.79 -15.34 -10.67
N GLY A 9 -36.88 -15.36 -9.33
CA GLY A 9 -36.41 -16.44 -8.48
C GLY A 9 -34.96 -16.25 -7.98
N PHE A 10 -34.62 -16.90 -6.88
CA PHE A 10 -33.26 -16.93 -6.34
C PHE A 10 -32.46 -18.06 -6.99
N PRO A 11 -31.18 -17.83 -7.38
CA PRO A 11 -30.33 -18.88 -7.93
C PRO A 11 -29.78 -19.82 -6.84
N PHE A 12 -30.51 -20.05 -5.78
CA PHE A 12 -30.15 -21.01 -4.74
C PHE A 12 -31.05 -22.25 -4.89
N GLY A 13 -30.40 -23.42 -4.91
CA GLY A 13 -31.12 -24.68 -5.08
C GLY A 13 -32.22 -24.88 -4.08
N ALA A 14 -33.30 -25.53 -4.52
CA ALA A 14 -34.34 -26.01 -3.62
C ALA A 14 -33.73 -27.04 -2.70
N CYS A 15 -33.82 -26.79 -1.37
CA CYS A 15 -33.43 -27.77 -0.37
C CYS A 15 -34.65 -28.62 -0.04
N GLU A 16 -34.58 -29.96 -0.22
CA GLU A 16 -35.62 -30.86 0.24
C GLU A 16 -35.76 -30.78 1.76
N SER A 17 -37.00 -30.79 2.22
CA SER A 17 -37.35 -30.76 3.63
C SER A 17 -36.81 -32.02 4.32
N GLY A 18 -35.67 -31.90 5.00
CA GLY A 18 -35.11 -32.99 5.79
C GLY A 18 -33.60 -33.01 5.98
N GLY A 19 -32.84 -32.13 5.36
CA GLY A 19 -31.39 -32.13 5.57
C GLY A 19 -30.68 -30.92 4.99
N TRP A 20 -29.90 -30.30 5.79
CA TRP A 20 -29.08 -29.12 5.48
C TRP A 20 -28.01 -29.32 4.38
N TRP A 21 -27.92 -30.52 3.80
CA TRP A 21 -26.80 -30.96 2.95
C TRP A 21 -27.18 -31.34 1.53
N ARG A 22 -28.46 -31.27 1.17
CA ARG A 22 -28.90 -31.59 -0.18
C ARG A 22 -29.76 -30.48 -0.73
N CYS A 23 -29.08 -29.45 -1.21
CA CYS A 23 -29.71 -28.46 -2.05
C CYS A 23 -29.40 -28.83 -3.49
N GLU A 24 -30.39 -29.17 -4.30
CA GLU A 24 -30.20 -29.30 -5.73
C GLU A 24 -30.05 -27.89 -6.37
N PRO A 25 -29.18 -27.73 -7.36
CA PRO A 25 -29.11 -26.47 -8.08
C PRO A 25 -30.41 -26.26 -8.84
N GLY A 26 -31.21 -25.32 -8.39
CA GLY A 26 -32.49 -24.93 -8.99
C GLY A 26 -32.86 -23.51 -8.61
N TYR A 27 -33.84 -22.96 -9.29
CA TYR A 27 -34.42 -21.68 -8.93
C TYR A 27 -35.62 -21.92 -8.02
N ILE A 28 -35.73 -21.15 -6.96
CA ILE A 28 -36.96 -21.02 -6.20
C ILE A 28 -37.82 -20.01 -6.92
N ASP A 29 -38.97 -20.43 -7.44
CA ASP A 29 -39.87 -19.50 -8.11
C ASP A 29 -40.37 -18.43 -7.11
N ALA A 30 -40.26 -17.17 -7.51
CA ALA A 30 -40.76 -16.09 -6.70
C ALA A 30 -42.29 -16.16 -6.61
N THR A 31 -42.83 -15.95 -5.42
CA THR A 31 -44.26 -15.85 -5.18
C THR A 31 -44.69 -14.39 -5.03
N SER A 32 -45.98 -14.12 -5.18
CA SER A 32 -46.53 -12.76 -4.98
C SER A 32 -46.40 -12.26 -3.53
N SER A 33 -46.03 -13.14 -2.62
CA SER A 33 -45.82 -12.83 -1.20
C SER A 33 -44.36 -12.55 -0.84
N ASP A 34 -43.44 -12.73 -1.80
CA ASP A 34 -42.03 -12.46 -1.55
C ASP A 34 -41.75 -10.98 -1.46
N PRO A 35 -41.07 -10.52 -0.43
CA PRO A 35 -40.74 -9.11 -0.32
C PRO A 35 -39.75 -8.70 -1.42
N LEU A 36 -40.01 -7.56 -2.05
CA LEU A 36 -39.04 -6.93 -2.94
C LEU A 36 -37.85 -6.46 -2.07
N ALA A 37 -36.75 -7.19 -2.15
CA ALA A 37 -35.53 -6.81 -1.46
C ALA A 37 -34.53 -6.22 -2.45
N VAL A 38 -33.97 -5.07 -2.11
CA VAL A 38 -32.89 -4.44 -2.84
C VAL A 38 -31.58 -4.90 -2.21
N PHE A 39 -30.77 -5.60 -2.98
CA PHE A 39 -29.46 -6.04 -2.55
C PHE A 39 -28.38 -5.16 -3.19
N GLU A 40 -27.42 -4.73 -2.40
CA GLU A 40 -26.21 -4.13 -2.90
C GLU A 40 -25.22 -5.26 -3.24
N ILE A 41 -24.86 -5.37 -4.52
CA ILE A 41 -23.87 -6.34 -4.97
C ILE A 41 -22.58 -5.61 -5.31
N THR A 42 -21.53 -5.94 -4.59
CA THR A 42 -20.18 -5.51 -4.89
C THR A 42 -19.45 -6.62 -5.65
N ARG A 43 -18.95 -6.31 -6.81
CA ARG A 43 -18.12 -7.20 -7.62
C ARG A 43 -16.91 -6.47 -8.16
N PRO A 44 -15.76 -7.14 -8.28
CA PRO A 44 -14.62 -6.54 -8.97
C PRO A 44 -14.96 -6.32 -10.46
N ALA A 45 -14.60 -5.16 -10.96
CA ALA A 45 -14.75 -4.81 -12.37
C ALA A 45 -13.57 -3.92 -12.79
N ASN A 46 -13.08 -4.10 -14.01
CA ASN A 46 -12.12 -3.18 -14.60
C ASN A 46 -12.87 -1.95 -15.08
N ILE A 47 -12.78 -0.86 -14.34
CA ILE A 47 -13.51 0.38 -14.61
C ILE A 47 -12.66 1.45 -15.26
N ALA A 48 -11.33 1.36 -15.13
CA ALA A 48 -10.38 2.30 -15.69
C ALA A 48 -9.01 1.64 -15.88
N THR A 49 -8.20 2.24 -16.74
CA THR A 49 -6.77 1.95 -16.89
C THR A 49 -5.98 3.13 -16.38
N GLY A 50 -4.89 2.89 -15.68
CA GLY A 50 -3.93 3.91 -15.28
C GLY A 50 -2.57 3.57 -15.88
N GLU A 51 -1.84 4.58 -16.27
CA GLU A 51 -0.47 4.49 -16.75
C GLU A 51 0.46 5.01 -15.66
N VAL A 52 1.56 4.33 -15.42
CA VAL A 52 2.55 4.71 -14.39
C VAL A 52 3.89 4.75 -15.06
N ASP A 53 4.51 5.91 -15.01
CA ASP A 53 5.86 6.15 -15.50
C ASP A 53 6.77 6.51 -14.33
N GLY A 54 8.07 6.30 -14.51
CA GLY A 54 9.02 6.67 -13.49
C GLY A 54 10.45 6.40 -13.90
N PHE A 55 11.35 6.89 -13.10
CA PHE A 55 12.77 6.58 -13.26
C PHE A 55 13.43 6.39 -11.89
N GLU A 56 14.47 5.60 -11.90
CA GLU A 56 15.26 5.29 -10.72
C GLU A 56 16.70 5.75 -10.93
N LEU A 57 17.25 6.43 -9.93
CA LEU A 57 18.63 6.84 -9.87
C LEU A 57 19.33 6.09 -8.75
N VAL A 58 20.47 5.46 -9.07
CA VAL A 58 21.33 4.77 -8.10
C VAL A 58 22.74 5.29 -8.23
N LEU A 59 23.32 5.73 -7.12
CA LEU A 59 24.71 6.13 -7.01
C LEU A 59 25.35 5.43 -5.82
N GLN A 60 26.49 4.80 -6.05
CA GLN A 60 27.33 4.27 -4.99
C GLN A 60 28.77 4.68 -5.25
N HIS A 61 29.44 5.15 -4.20
CA HIS A 61 30.85 5.56 -4.28
C HIS A 61 31.62 5.14 -3.03
N LEU A 62 32.78 4.53 -3.26
CA LEU A 62 33.75 4.17 -2.22
C LEU A 62 34.92 5.15 -2.32
N PHE A 63 35.34 5.70 -1.19
CA PHE A 63 36.44 6.67 -1.15
C PHE A 63 37.80 5.96 -1.02
N GLY A 64 38.25 5.38 -2.14
CA GLY A 64 39.50 4.60 -2.19
C GLY A 64 39.52 3.45 -1.19
N ASP A 65 40.64 3.28 -0.51
CA ASP A 65 40.83 2.22 0.49
C ASP A 65 40.55 2.70 1.93
N THR A 66 39.79 3.76 2.08
CA THR A 66 39.51 4.38 3.40
C THR A 66 38.49 3.64 4.22
N GLY A 67 37.74 2.74 3.62
CA GLY A 67 36.57 2.08 4.21
C GLY A 67 35.29 2.94 4.21
N TYR A 68 35.34 4.21 3.86
CA TYR A 68 34.16 5.05 3.75
C TYR A 68 33.50 4.95 2.39
N GLY A 69 32.16 5.03 2.41
CA GLY A 69 31.36 5.08 1.20
C GLY A 69 30.05 5.80 1.39
N ILE A 70 29.43 6.14 0.27
CA ILE A 70 28.09 6.71 0.19
C ILE A 70 27.25 5.89 -0.76
N GLN A 71 25.97 5.82 -0.47
CA GLN A 71 24.96 5.22 -1.34
C GLN A 71 23.75 6.13 -1.40
N LEU A 72 23.27 6.40 -2.61
CA LEU A 72 22.08 7.20 -2.87
C LEU A 72 21.20 6.41 -3.82
N ASN A 73 19.93 6.27 -3.47
CA ASN A 73 18.89 5.73 -4.33
C ASN A 73 17.74 6.72 -4.34
N ALA A 74 17.18 7.00 -5.49
CA ALA A 74 16.00 7.82 -5.61
C ALA A 74 15.09 7.25 -6.70
N THR A 75 13.82 7.10 -6.39
CA THR A 75 12.77 6.65 -7.30
C THR A 75 11.76 7.77 -7.44
N PHE A 76 11.50 8.18 -8.65
CA PHE A 76 10.52 9.19 -9.01
C PHE A 76 9.42 8.51 -9.80
N VAL A 77 8.18 8.69 -9.38
CA VAL A 77 7.03 7.99 -9.94
C VAL A 77 5.96 9.01 -10.30
N GLU A 78 5.60 9.05 -11.56
CA GLU A 78 4.43 9.76 -12.03
C GLU A 78 3.33 8.74 -12.35
N GLY A 79 2.22 8.83 -11.67
CA GLY A 79 1.03 8.06 -12.00
C GLY A 79 0.19 8.86 -12.96
N GLY A 80 0.13 8.43 -14.24
CA GLY A 80 -0.59 9.14 -15.29
C GLY A 80 -1.98 9.57 -14.90
N ASP A 81 -2.65 10.31 -15.66
CA ASP A 81 -3.99 10.93 -15.69
C ASP A 81 -5.00 10.68 -14.53
N VAL A 82 -4.52 10.25 -13.38
CA VAL A 82 -5.37 10.07 -12.20
C VAL A 82 -5.39 11.37 -11.39
N ASP A 83 -6.02 12.39 -11.99
CA ASP A 83 -6.30 13.63 -11.28
C ASP A 83 -7.34 13.37 -10.19
N ILE A 84 -6.87 13.35 -8.94
CA ILE A 84 -7.76 13.24 -7.79
C ILE A 84 -8.34 14.61 -7.50
N ASP A 85 -9.61 14.79 -7.83
CA ASP A 85 -10.34 15.98 -7.38
C ASP A 85 -10.66 15.86 -5.89
N ARG A 86 -9.95 16.64 -5.07
CA ARG A 86 -10.15 16.68 -3.62
C ARG A 86 -11.53 17.15 -3.21
N ASN A 87 -12.27 17.81 -4.09
CA ASN A 87 -13.62 18.35 -3.84
C ASN A 87 -14.72 17.44 -4.37
N ALA A 88 -14.41 16.45 -5.19
CA ALA A 88 -15.40 15.53 -5.71
C ALA A 88 -16.05 14.71 -4.60
N ILE A 89 -17.34 14.45 -4.77
CA ILE A 89 -18.12 13.56 -3.91
C ILE A 89 -18.19 12.19 -4.60
N GLY A 90 -17.78 11.15 -3.88
CA GLY A 90 -17.80 9.78 -4.36
C GLY A 90 -16.42 9.24 -4.73
N ARG A 91 -16.39 7.94 -4.98
CA ARG A 91 -15.15 7.22 -5.30
C ARG A 91 -14.62 7.62 -6.66
N GLN A 92 -13.34 7.93 -6.68
CA GLN A 92 -12.55 8.15 -7.88
C GLN A 92 -11.65 6.95 -8.13
N PHE A 93 -11.15 6.83 -9.35
CA PHE A 93 -10.09 5.85 -9.63
C PHE A 93 -8.78 6.37 -9.06
N ILE A 94 -8.06 5.53 -8.34
CA ILE A 94 -6.74 5.84 -7.79
C ILE A 94 -5.81 4.65 -7.95
N LEU A 95 -4.52 4.94 -8.01
CA LEU A 95 -3.44 3.96 -7.86
C LEU A 95 -2.76 4.20 -6.50
N PRO A 96 -3.14 3.45 -5.45
CA PRO A 96 -2.66 3.74 -4.11
C PRO A 96 -1.18 3.42 -3.94
N GLY A 97 -0.50 4.22 -3.13
CA GLY A 97 0.89 3.97 -2.73
C GLY A 97 1.95 4.40 -3.73
N LEU A 98 1.56 5.05 -4.84
CA LEU A 98 2.51 5.68 -5.76
C LEU A 98 3.04 6.98 -5.15
N GLY A 99 4.34 7.15 -5.17
CA GLY A 99 5.01 8.35 -4.68
C GLY A 99 6.52 8.21 -4.72
N ASP A 100 7.17 9.34 -4.72
CA ASP A 100 8.61 9.43 -4.72
C ASP A 100 9.21 8.84 -3.45
N SER A 101 10.38 8.24 -3.59
CA SER A 101 11.15 7.76 -2.46
C SER A 101 12.64 7.94 -2.67
N SER A 102 13.36 8.18 -1.60
CA SER A 102 14.81 8.21 -1.66
C SER A 102 15.44 7.62 -0.41
N ASN A 103 16.64 7.09 -0.59
CA ASN A 103 17.50 6.61 0.47
C ASN A 103 18.89 7.21 0.26
N ALA A 104 19.42 7.87 1.27
CA ALA A 104 20.78 8.36 1.30
C ALA A 104 21.50 7.74 2.49
N SER A 105 22.64 7.11 2.28
CA SER A 105 23.40 6.55 3.39
C SER A 105 24.89 6.82 3.25
N VAL A 106 25.52 6.99 4.41
CA VAL A 106 26.97 7.01 4.59
C VAL A 106 27.33 5.78 5.40
N PHE A 107 28.38 5.11 5.01
CA PHE A 107 28.86 3.93 5.71
C PHE A 107 30.37 3.91 5.84
N TYR A 108 30.83 3.18 6.83
CA TYR A 108 32.22 2.80 7.04
C TYR A 108 32.31 1.30 7.20
N GLU A 109 33.25 0.67 6.52
CA GLU A 109 33.48 -0.75 6.57
C GLU A 109 34.98 -1.06 6.52
N ASP A 110 35.44 -1.80 7.51
CA ASP A 110 36.77 -2.41 7.54
C ASP A 110 36.70 -3.87 8.01
N GLU A 111 37.83 -4.49 8.30
CA GLU A 111 37.88 -5.89 8.76
C GLU A 111 37.14 -6.15 10.07
N LYS A 112 36.95 -5.15 10.92
CA LYS A 112 36.39 -5.27 12.27
C LYS A 112 35.12 -4.49 12.47
N ILE A 113 34.95 -3.36 11.78
CA ILE A 113 33.88 -2.40 12.02
C ILE A 113 33.04 -2.26 10.77
N THR A 114 31.74 -2.36 10.93
CA THR A 114 30.78 -1.91 9.95
C THR A 114 29.83 -0.91 10.62
N ALA A 115 29.74 0.29 10.09
CA ALA A 115 28.86 1.34 10.60
C ALA A 115 28.12 1.99 9.45
N ARG A 116 26.82 2.28 9.62
CA ARG A 116 26.00 2.93 8.61
C ARG A 116 24.99 3.85 9.24
N ILE A 117 24.76 5.00 8.62
CA ILE A 117 23.66 5.90 8.91
C ILE A 117 22.93 6.13 7.60
N ALA A 118 21.61 6.02 7.63
CA ALA A 118 20.74 6.18 6.47
C ALA A 118 19.59 7.14 6.76
N LEU A 119 19.29 7.97 5.77
CA LEU A 119 18.07 8.78 5.71
C LEU A 119 17.17 8.17 4.66
N ASN A 120 15.96 7.80 5.07
CA ASN A 120 14.91 7.27 4.21
C ASN A 120 13.82 8.31 4.07
N THR A 121 13.60 8.80 2.87
CA THR A 121 12.55 9.77 2.55
C THR A 121 11.48 9.10 1.72
N ARG A 122 10.23 9.33 2.06
CA ARG A 122 9.08 8.93 1.26
C ARG A 122 8.16 10.13 1.10
N GLY A 123 7.83 10.46 -0.14
CA GLY A 123 6.90 11.52 -0.48
C GLY A 123 5.46 11.22 -0.07
N GLU A 124 4.61 12.22 -0.17
CA GLU A 124 3.18 12.06 0.05
C GLU A 124 2.60 11.02 -0.93
N THR A 125 1.73 10.15 -0.43
CA THR A 125 1.05 9.14 -1.25
C THR A 125 -0.42 9.06 -0.92
N VAL A 126 -1.24 8.68 -1.90
CA VAL A 126 -2.64 8.37 -1.66
C VAL A 126 -2.74 6.96 -1.08
N ALA A 127 -3.34 6.83 0.10
CA ALA A 127 -3.57 5.54 0.75
C ALA A 127 -4.83 4.82 0.25
N GLY A 128 -5.84 5.60 -0.16
CA GLY A 128 -7.14 5.05 -0.55
C GLY A 128 -8.27 6.04 -0.28
N PHE A 129 -9.44 5.50 -0.03
CA PHE A 129 -10.60 6.29 0.38
C PHE A 129 -11.03 5.91 1.80
N GLY A 130 -11.30 6.92 2.60
CA GLY A 130 -11.87 6.78 3.93
C GLY A 130 -13.38 6.82 3.94
N ASN A 131 -13.94 7.16 5.10
CA ASN A 131 -15.38 7.35 5.25
C ASN A 131 -15.89 8.45 4.32
N TYR A 132 -17.10 8.24 3.78
CA TYR A 132 -17.74 9.17 2.82
C TYR A 132 -16.95 9.36 1.51
N ASP A 133 -16.20 8.33 1.11
CA ASP A 133 -15.38 8.33 -0.12
C ASP A 133 -14.40 9.52 -0.20
N GLN A 134 -13.88 9.95 0.93
CA GLN A 134 -12.85 11.00 0.98
C GLN A 134 -11.47 10.40 0.70
N PRO A 135 -10.65 11.01 -0.17
CA PRO A 135 -9.29 10.55 -0.37
C PRO A 135 -8.47 10.72 0.91
N LEU A 136 -7.76 9.64 1.26
CA LEU A 136 -6.81 9.58 2.37
C LEU A 136 -5.40 9.68 1.83
N TYR A 137 -4.61 10.54 2.42
CA TYR A 137 -3.21 10.75 2.10
C TYR A 137 -2.32 10.32 3.25
N VAL A 138 -1.21 9.70 2.94
CA VAL A 138 -0.09 9.52 3.86
C VAL A 138 0.86 10.68 3.63
N MET A 139 1.16 11.43 4.68
CA MET A 139 2.10 12.54 4.62
C MET A 139 3.51 12.06 4.29
N GLU A 140 4.30 12.96 3.73
CA GLU A 140 5.73 12.69 3.56
C GLU A 140 6.39 12.32 4.88
N ARG A 141 7.41 11.48 4.81
CA ARG A 141 8.13 10.99 5.98
C ARG A 141 9.62 10.92 5.72
N ASN A 142 10.38 11.37 6.73
CA ASN A 142 11.83 11.35 6.74
C ASN A 142 12.33 10.58 7.96
N GLN A 143 12.81 9.37 7.76
CA GLN A 143 13.24 8.47 8.81
C GLN A 143 14.76 8.31 8.82
N ILE A 144 15.36 8.37 10.00
CA ILE A 144 16.79 8.15 10.20
C ILE A 144 17.00 6.80 10.87
N ASP A 145 17.84 5.97 10.23
CA ASP A 145 18.24 4.67 10.73
C ASP A 145 19.75 4.62 10.89
N ALA A 146 20.24 3.85 11.86
CA ALA A 146 21.67 3.61 12.02
C ALA A 146 21.95 2.17 12.44
N SER A 147 23.08 1.65 11.99
CA SER A 147 23.56 0.34 12.40
C SER A 147 25.06 0.37 12.66
N PHE A 148 25.48 -0.46 13.60
CA PHE A 148 26.88 -0.64 13.97
C PHE A 148 27.15 -2.12 14.28
N ALA A 149 28.20 -2.67 13.68
CA ALA A 149 28.68 -4.00 13.98
C ALA A 149 30.17 -3.97 14.31
N TYR A 150 30.58 -4.79 15.27
CA TYR A 150 31.97 -4.97 15.64
C TYR A 150 32.32 -6.45 15.73
N ARG A 151 33.33 -6.88 14.99
CA ARG A 151 33.86 -8.24 15.01
C ARG A 151 34.87 -8.38 16.13
N LEU A 152 34.51 -9.12 17.18
CA LEU A 152 35.38 -9.39 18.33
C LEU A 152 36.51 -10.35 17.95
N ASN A 153 36.18 -11.39 17.19
CA ASN A 153 37.11 -12.40 16.67
C ASN A 153 36.47 -13.13 15.47
N GLU A 154 37.10 -14.18 14.96
CA GLU A 154 36.60 -14.97 13.83
C GLU A 154 35.25 -15.68 14.08
N GLN A 155 34.89 -15.85 15.36
CA GLN A 155 33.71 -16.63 15.78
C GLN A 155 32.62 -15.77 16.42
N ALA A 156 32.92 -14.50 16.75
CA ALA A 156 31.98 -13.65 17.46
C ALA A 156 31.96 -12.19 16.94
N SER A 157 30.77 -11.67 16.76
CA SER A 157 30.54 -10.28 16.48
C SER A 157 29.36 -9.74 17.32
N VAL A 158 29.37 -8.45 17.59
CA VAL A 158 28.27 -7.74 18.24
C VAL A 158 27.74 -6.72 17.25
N PHE A 159 26.41 -6.60 17.15
CA PHE A 159 25.79 -5.56 16.37
C PHE A 159 24.70 -4.84 17.16
N VAL A 160 24.48 -3.59 16.82
CA VAL A 160 23.42 -2.72 17.34
C VAL A 160 22.76 -2.04 16.14
N GLU A 161 21.44 -2.00 16.13
CA GLU A 161 20.65 -1.35 15.12
C GLU A 161 19.59 -0.47 15.78
N GLY A 162 19.44 0.74 15.25
CA GLY A 162 18.38 1.66 15.60
C GLY A 162 17.62 2.08 14.36
N GLN A 163 16.31 1.91 14.40
CA GLN A 163 15.40 2.37 13.35
C GLN A 163 14.57 3.52 13.87
N ASN A 164 14.26 4.45 12.97
CA ASN A 164 13.45 5.62 13.31
C ASN A 164 14.02 6.43 14.49
N LEU A 165 15.31 6.73 14.44
CA LEU A 165 16.01 7.41 15.52
C LEU A 165 15.55 8.86 15.76
N ASN A 166 14.85 9.44 14.78
CA ASN A 166 14.26 10.77 14.86
C ASN A 166 12.78 10.76 15.29
N ASP A 167 12.24 9.60 15.69
CA ASP A 167 10.87 9.42 16.18
C ASP A 167 9.82 9.99 15.20
N GLU A 168 10.01 9.71 13.91
CA GLU A 168 9.14 10.20 12.85
C GLU A 168 7.82 9.41 12.81
N ASP A 169 6.72 10.12 12.90
CA ASP A 169 5.37 9.54 12.86
C ASP A 169 4.88 9.30 11.43
N THR A 170 4.11 8.23 11.24
CA THR A 170 3.29 8.08 10.03
C THR A 170 1.96 8.77 10.24
N ARG A 171 1.72 9.85 9.50
CA ARG A 171 0.52 10.67 9.60
C ARG A 171 -0.35 10.51 8.37
N LEU A 172 -1.67 10.39 8.62
CA LEU A 172 -2.67 10.36 7.58
C LEU A 172 -3.59 11.57 7.73
N TYR A 173 -4.05 12.08 6.62
CA TYR A 173 -5.08 13.10 6.60
C TYR A 173 -6.10 12.84 5.48
N ALA A 174 -7.29 13.39 5.64
CA ALA A 174 -8.37 13.29 4.67
C ALA A 174 -8.56 14.63 3.98
N ARG A 175 -8.55 14.65 2.66
CA ARG A 175 -8.73 15.82 1.78
C ARG A 175 -7.67 16.90 1.91
N TYR A 176 -7.49 17.44 3.10
CA TYR A 176 -6.58 18.54 3.41
C TYR A 176 -5.83 18.25 4.70
N PRO A 177 -4.55 18.63 4.79
CA PRO A 177 -3.74 18.42 5.99
C PRO A 177 -4.21 19.30 7.16
#